data_81d4d6027b5ab459ece2ac7316d5c41b
#
_entry.id   81d4d6027b5ab459ece2ac7316d5c41b
#
_cell.length_a   1.000
_cell.length_b   1.000
_cell.length_c   1.000
_cell.angle_alpha   90.00
_cell.angle_beta   90.00
_cell.angle_gamma   90.00
#
_symmetry.space_group_name_H-M   'P 1'
#
loop_
_entity.id
_entity.type
_entity.pdbx_description
1 polymer ?
#
loop_
_entity_poly.entity_id
_entity_poly.type
_entity_poly.pdbx_seq_one_letter_code
_entity_poly.pdbx_strand_id
1 'polypeptide(L)'
;MTLLVLTGCSGSSTSDSATTASESVQSQEDTFVEVDPNRLEIQGHRGARGLVPENSMPGFVLALREGADVLEMDMCISSDGQIIISHEPWMNGQICLDPNNAPISENQAKTWNLHNMTAEEIAEFDCGSVALPDFPDQQNLPTYKPTLDQVVELAETVPLLDGAQVRYNLEIKHSAELEPEFCPDATTFAKLVLDKVSALGIADRVCIQSFSAAALEAVHQIDPNMTTSWLVGTEGTVQSQLDKLTFTPDIYSPQWKLIDAKDVAQLQGQDIRVIPWTANTKEDLFALIEMGVNGIITDRPDLLYKMR
;
A
#
# COMPACT_ATOMS: atom_id res chain seq x y z
N MET A 1 -8.81 66.70 36.92
CA MET A 1 -9.85 67.48 37.59
C MET A 1 -11.01 66.58 37.88
N THR A 2 -11.15 66.31 39.13
CA THR A 2 -12.31 66.10 40.02
C THR A 2 -12.82 64.65 40.01
N LEU A 3 -12.47 63.87 40.99
CA LEU A 3 -12.91 63.73 42.41
C LEU A 3 -14.22 62.91 42.52
N LEU A 4 -14.09 61.73 43.03
CA LEU A 4 -14.56 61.16 44.31
C LEU A 4 -16.08 61.10 44.49
N VAL A 5 -16.62 59.95 44.92
CA VAL A 5 -17.04 59.69 46.29
C VAL A 5 -17.46 58.21 46.48
N LEU A 6 -16.99 57.65 47.58
CA LEU A 6 -17.33 56.36 48.18
C LEU A 6 -18.71 56.44 48.91
N THR A 7 -19.46 55.37 48.94
CA THR A 7 -20.19 54.89 50.15
C THR A 7 -20.44 53.38 50.00
N GLY A 8 -20.13 52.73 51.00
CA GLY A 8 -20.24 51.41 51.46
C GLY A 8 -21.57 51.12 52.22
N CYS A 9 -21.86 49.82 52.36
CA CYS A 9 -22.31 49.12 53.55
C CYS A 9 -22.61 47.65 53.18
N SER A 10 -21.90 46.77 53.84
CA SER A 10 -22.30 45.67 54.73
C SER A 10 -23.38 44.71 54.21
N GLY A 11 -23.03 43.45 53.92
CA GLY A 11 -23.09 42.33 54.83
C GLY A 11 -24.21 41.38 54.52
N SER A 12 -23.88 40.18 54.10
CA SER A 12 -24.28 38.95 54.80
C SER A 12 -23.73 37.71 54.08
N SER A 13 -23.16 36.82 54.80
CA SER A 13 -22.65 35.54 54.48
C SER A 13 -23.80 34.60 54.14
N THR A 14 -23.72 33.95 52.98
CA THR A 14 -24.29 32.63 52.75
C THR A 14 -23.26 31.74 52.00
N SER A 15 -22.97 30.66 52.67
CA SER A 15 -22.15 29.59 52.20
C SER A 15 -22.87 28.86 51.04
N ASP A 16 -22.35 28.93 49.84
CA ASP A 16 -22.73 28.00 48.75
C ASP A 16 -21.56 27.14 48.40
N SER A 17 -21.79 25.86 48.58
CA SER A 17 -20.95 24.75 48.24
C SER A 17 -20.72 24.69 46.74
N ALA A 18 -19.47 24.92 46.32
CA ALA A 18 -19.02 24.66 44.94
C ALA A 18 -19.02 23.15 44.69
N THR A 19 -20.03 22.69 43.97
CA THR A 19 -20.05 21.36 43.39
C THR A 19 -19.10 21.38 42.16
N THR A 20 -17.93 20.80 42.31
CA THR A 20 -17.02 20.52 41.17
C THR A 20 -17.68 19.46 40.31
N ALA A 21 -18.24 19.85 39.17
CA ALA A 21 -18.59 18.93 38.12
C ALA A 21 -17.27 18.40 37.49
N SER A 22 -16.95 17.16 37.78
CA SER A 22 -15.94 16.42 37.04
C SER A 22 -16.55 16.10 35.66
N GLU A 23 -16.13 16.82 34.62
CA GLU A 23 -16.33 16.38 33.26
C GLU A 23 -15.58 15.07 33.05
N SER A 24 -16.33 13.98 32.98
CA SER A 24 -15.82 12.70 32.52
C SER A 24 -15.48 12.84 31.02
N VAL A 25 -14.21 12.90 30.70
CA VAL A 25 -13.72 12.65 29.34
C VAL A 25 -14.12 11.22 29.00
N GLN A 26 -15.19 11.05 28.24
CA GLN A 26 -15.54 9.81 27.62
C GLN A 26 -14.43 9.54 26.59
N SER A 27 -13.57 8.55 26.87
CA SER A 27 -12.73 7.94 25.86
C SER A 27 -13.66 7.41 24.76
N GLN A 28 -13.58 7.96 23.55
CA GLN A 28 -14.13 7.31 22.37
C GLN A 28 -13.37 5.98 22.27
N GLU A 29 -14.06 4.89 22.56
CA GLU A 29 -13.61 3.56 22.13
C GLU A 29 -13.64 3.61 20.61
N ASP A 30 -12.45 3.46 19.99
CA ASP A 30 -12.33 3.22 18.56
C ASP A 30 -13.11 1.94 18.25
N THR A 31 -14.33 2.10 17.77
CA THR A 31 -15.11 0.98 17.27
C THR A 31 -14.50 0.54 15.96
N PHE A 32 -13.71 -0.53 16.02
CA PHE A 32 -13.27 -1.23 14.83
C PHE A 32 -14.50 -1.62 14.01
N VAL A 33 -14.61 -1.08 12.80
CA VAL A 33 -15.63 -1.53 11.85
C VAL A 33 -15.19 -2.90 11.36
N GLU A 34 -15.90 -3.94 11.76
CA GLU A 34 -15.65 -5.30 11.28
C GLU A 34 -15.93 -5.34 9.78
N VAL A 35 -14.88 -5.54 8.98
CA VAL A 35 -15.01 -5.63 7.52
C VAL A 35 -15.73 -6.95 7.20
N ASP A 36 -16.83 -6.89 6.44
CA ASP A 36 -17.53 -8.08 5.96
C ASP A 36 -16.54 -8.99 5.21
N PRO A 37 -16.24 -10.20 5.68
CA PRO A 37 -15.29 -11.10 5.05
C PRO A 37 -15.72 -11.55 3.64
N ASN A 38 -17.01 -11.37 3.29
CA ASN A 38 -17.54 -11.68 1.96
C ASN A 38 -17.53 -10.46 1.02
N ARG A 39 -17.13 -9.30 1.51
CA ARG A 39 -17.03 -8.10 0.67
C ARG A 39 -15.82 -8.21 -0.23
N LEU A 40 -16.00 -8.03 -1.54
CA LEU A 40 -14.91 -7.97 -2.52
C LEU A 40 -13.92 -6.88 -2.15
N GLU A 41 -12.66 -7.25 -1.95
CA GLU A 41 -11.58 -6.35 -1.60
C GLU A 41 -11.05 -5.60 -2.84
N ILE A 42 -10.94 -4.29 -2.76
CA ILE A 42 -10.38 -3.44 -3.82
C ILE A 42 -8.96 -3.06 -3.45
N GLN A 43 -7.99 -3.53 -4.22
CA GLN A 43 -6.59 -3.14 -4.05
C GLN A 43 -6.17 -2.20 -5.19
N GLY A 44 -5.74 -0.98 -4.82
CA GLY A 44 -5.25 0.01 -5.78
C GLY A 44 -3.81 -0.32 -6.18
N HIS A 45 -3.60 -0.87 -7.40
CA HIS A 45 -2.31 -1.28 -7.95
C HIS A 45 -1.39 -0.09 -8.11
N ARG A 46 -0.30 -0.06 -7.33
CA ARG A 46 0.61 1.09 -7.22
C ARG A 46 -0.14 2.40 -6.96
N GLY A 47 -1.21 2.33 -6.18
CA GLY A 47 -2.20 3.38 -5.99
C GLY A 47 -3.32 3.35 -7.03
N ALA A 48 -3.57 4.47 -7.71
CA ALA A 48 -4.54 4.59 -8.80
C ALA A 48 -3.81 4.80 -10.14
N ARG A 49 -2.95 3.86 -10.53
CA ARG A 49 -2.03 3.98 -11.67
C ARG A 49 -2.71 4.35 -12.98
N GLY A 50 -3.94 3.88 -13.20
CA GLY A 50 -4.71 4.22 -14.40
C GLY A 50 -5.16 5.69 -14.48
N LEU A 51 -5.04 6.43 -13.38
CA LEU A 51 -5.56 7.80 -13.24
C LEU A 51 -4.47 8.85 -12.94
N VAL A 52 -3.42 8.46 -12.20
CA VAL A 52 -2.29 9.33 -11.81
C VAL A 52 -1.00 8.50 -11.72
N PRO A 53 0.18 9.11 -11.62
CA PRO A 53 1.45 8.39 -11.60
C PRO A 53 1.51 7.29 -10.54
N GLU A 54 2.08 6.13 -10.95
CA GLU A 54 2.21 4.95 -10.10
C GLU A 54 3.14 5.18 -8.91
N ASN A 55 2.93 4.41 -7.83
CA ASN A 55 3.80 4.40 -6.65
C ASN A 55 4.11 5.79 -6.12
N SER A 56 3.11 6.67 -6.11
CA SER A 56 3.24 8.09 -5.80
C SER A 56 2.26 8.53 -4.72
N MET A 57 2.63 9.58 -3.98
CA MET A 57 1.78 10.15 -2.94
C MET A 57 0.37 10.52 -3.46
N PRO A 58 0.24 11.26 -4.61
CA PRO A 58 -1.08 11.54 -5.19
C PRO A 58 -1.81 10.27 -5.64
N GLY A 59 -1.08 9.25 -6.12
CA GLY A 59 -1.65 7.96 -6.54
C GLY A 59 -2.33 7.22 -5.39
N PHE A 60 -1.69 7.19 -4.23
CA PHE A 60 -2.24 6.53 -3.04
C PHE A 60 -3.44 7.29 -2.47
N VAL A 61 -3.36 8.61 -2.37
CA VAL A 61 -4.51 9.43 -1.92
C VAL A 61 -5.72 9.25 -2.85
N LEU A 62 -5.48 9.25 -4.17
CA LEU A 62 -6.57 9.08 -5.12
C LEU A 62 -7.19 7.67 -5.03
N ALA A 63 -6.36 6.62 -4.89
CA ALA A 63 -6.85 5.25 -4.74
C ALA A 63 -7.83 5.13 -3.56
N LEU A 64 -7.48 5.66 -2.39
CA LEU A 64 -8.35 5.65 -1.21
C LEU A 64 -9.65 6.44 -1.45
N ARG A 65 -9.58 7.60 -2.09
CA ARG A 65 -10.75 8.41 -2.41
C ARG A 65 -11.67 7.77 -3.45
N GLU A 66 -11.11 6.97 -4.33
CA GLU A 66 -11.85 6.20 -5.34
C GLU A 66 -12.31 4.82 -4.83
N GLY A 67 -12.14 4.55 -3.53
CA GLY A 67 -12.74 3.42 -2.84
C GLY A 67 -11.86 2.18 -2.74
N ALA A 68 -10.55 2.30 -2.89
CA ALA A 68 -9.64 1.22 -2.55
C ALA A 68 -9.67 0.96 -1.02
N ASP A 69 -9.70 -0.32 -0.65
CA ASP A 69 -9.60 -0.79 0.73
C ASP A 69 -8.15 -1.02 1.14
N VAL A 70 -7.30 -1.30 0.15
CA VAL A 70 -5.89 -1.67 0.30
C VAL A 70 -5.06 -0.87 -0.69
N LEU A 71 -3.96 -0.30 -0.23
CA LEU A 71 -2.92 0.25 -1.10
C LEU A 71 -1.93 -0.85 -1.43
N GLU A 72 -1.86 -1.21 -2.71
CA GLU A 72 -0.81 -2.08 -3.21
C GLU A 72 0.35 -1.23 -3.70
N MET A 73 1.59 -1.64 -3.36
CA MET A 73 2.81 -0.91 -3.69
C MET A 73 4.04 -1.80 -3.72
N ASP A 74 5.03 -1.39 -4.51
CA ASP A 74 6.28 -2.09 -4.72
C ASP A 74 7.42 -1.49 -3.88
N MET A 75 8.24 -2.33 -3.25
CA MET A 75 9.33 -1.89 -2.38
C MET A 75 10.71 -2.21 -2.96
N CYS A 76 11.60 -1.22 -2.88
CA CYS A 76 13.04 -1.33 -3.11
C CYS A 76 13.80 -0.78 -1.90
N ILE A 77 15.09 -1.07 -1.78
CA ILE A 77 15.93 -0.59 -0.66
C ILE A 77 16.97 0.39 -1.19
N SER A 78 17.04 1.58 -0.59
CA SER A 78 18.08 2.58 -0.86
C SER A 78 19.41 2.26 -0.17
N SER A 79 20.48 3.00 -0.51
CA SER A 79 21.82 2.83 0.08
C SER A 79 21.87 3.17 1.57
N ASP A 80 20.98 4.04 2.04
CA ASP A 80 20.82 4.44 3.44
C ASP A 80 19.76 3.59 4.19
N GLY A 81 19.32 2.47 3.57
CA GLY A 81 18.44 1.48 4.19
C GLY A 81 16.98 1.91 4.31
N GLN A 82 16.54 2.94 3.56
CA GLN A 82 15.14 3.31 3.49
C GLN A 82 14.38 2.38 2.53
N ILE A 83 13.12 2.12 2.83
CA ILE A 83 12.21 1.42 1.92
C ILE A 83 11.63 2.45 0.97
N ILE A 84 12.02 2.36 -0.30
CA ILE A 84 11.57 3.23 -1.39
C ILE A 84 10.43 2.55 -2.14
N ILE A 85 9.38 3.30 -2.42
CA ILE A 85 8.24 2.79 -3.18
C ILE A 85 8.52 2.96 -4.67
N SER A 86 8.83 1.83 -5.32
CA SER A 86 9.25 1.77 -6.72
C SER A 86 9.11 0.36 -7.28
N HIS A 87 8.60 0.24 -8.51
CA HIS A 87 8.49 -1.05 -9.19
C HIS A 87 9.84 -1.58 -9.67
N GLU A 88 10.65 -0.74 -10.33
CA GLU A 88 12.02 -1.07 -10.69
C GLU A 88 12.99 -0.59 -9.63
N PRO A 89 14.07 -1.36 -9.34
CA PRO A 89 15.13 -0.94 -8.43
C PRO A 89 16.12 0.05 -9.08
N TRP A 90 15.68 0.79 -10.10
CA TRP A 90 16.39 1.87 -10.77
C TRP A 90 15.43 2.96 -11.25
N MET A 91 15.96 4.09 -11.72
CA MET A 91 15.16 5.15 -12.32
C MET A 91 14.72 4.74 -13.73
N ASN A 92 13.48 4.27 -13.87
CA ASN A 92 12.91 3.88 -15.15
C ASN A 92 12.60 5.13 -15.99
N GLY A 93 13.33 5.30 -17.11
CA GLY A 93 13.15 6.44 -18.02
C GLY A 93 11.80 6.50 -18.75
N GLN A 94 10.98 5.44 -18.65
CA GLN A 94 9.60 5.50 -19.16
C GLN A 94 8.68 6.34 -18.27
N ILE A 95 9.00 6.48 -16.98
CA ILE A 95 8.18 7.21 -16.01
C ILE A 95 8.93 8.35 -15.32
N CYS A 96 10.27 8.35 -15.37
CA CYS A 96 11.09 9.33 -14.65
C CYS A 96 11.89 10.24 -15.61
N LEU A 97 12.08 11.48 -15.17
CA LEU A 97 13.05 12.44 -15.66
C LEU A 97 14.19 12.57 -14.65
N ASP A 98 15.38 12.94 -15.12
CA ASP A 98 16.52 13.22 -14.25
C ASP A 98 16.33 14.54 -13.44
N PRO A 99 17.20 14.86 -12.45
CA PRO A 99 17.09 16.09 -11.66
C PRO A 99 17.15 17.40 -12.47
N ASN A 100 17.57 17.35 -13.74
CA ASN A 100 17.55 18.47 -14.66
C ASN A 100 16.29 18.48 -15.57
N ASN A 101 15.31 17.63 -15.30
CA ASN A 101 14.13 17.38 -16.11
C ASN A 101 14.46 16.86 -17.53
N ALA A 102 15.59 16.18 -17.70
CA ALA A 102 15.92 15.54 -18.96
C ALA A 102 15.46 14.06 -18.99
N PRO A 103 15.06 13.55 -20.17
CA PRO A 103 14.68 12.15 -20.34
C PRO A 103 15.85 11.21 -20.00
N ILE A 104 15.56 10.12 -19.28
CA ILE A 104 16.51 9.07 -18.97
C ILE A 104 16.44 8.01 -20.08
N SER A 105 17.54 7.77 -20.78
CA SER A 105 17.59 6.71 -21.78
C SER A 105 17.62 5.33 -21.12
N GLU A 106 17.20 4.29 -21.86
CA GLU A 106 17.21 2.91 -21.39
C GLU A 106 18.62 2.46 -20.92
N ASN A 107 19.66 2.89 -21.62
CA ASN A 107 21.05 2.56 -21.27
C ASN A 107 21.51 3.27 -19.97
N GLN A 108 20.91 4.39 -19.62
CA GLN A 108 21.22 5.14 -18.40
C GLN A 108 20.37 4.69 -17.20
N ALA A 109 19.17 4.17 -17.44
CA ALA A 109 18.22 3.85 -16.39
C ALA A 109 18.84 3.03 -15.24
N LYS A 110 19.53 1.93 -15.57
CA LYS A 110 20.17 1.06 -14.58
C LYS A 110 21.40 1.67 -13.88
N THR A 111 21.99 2.73 -14.43
CA THR A 111 23.08 3.45 -13.74
C THR A 111 22.55 4.27 -12.55
N TRP A 112 21.27 4.63 -12.57
CA TRP A 112 20.54 5.23 -11.46
C TRP A 112 19.90 4.14 -10.58
N ASN A 113 20.77 3.28 -10.03
CA ASN A 113 20.39 2.16 -9.17
C ASN A 113 20.01 2.67 -7.78
N LEU A 114 18.75 2.43 -7.36
CA LEU A 114 18.21 2.90 -6.08
C LEU A 114 19.01 2.34 -4.89
N HIS A 115 19.54 1.11 -5.02
CA HIS A 115 20.33 0.49 -3.95
C HIS A 115 21.69 1.18 -3.72
N ASN A 116 22.13 2.03 -4.64
CA ASN A 116 23.34 2.84 -4.54
C ASN A 116 23.06 4.32 -4.26
N MET A 117 21.79 4.72 -4.15
CA MET A 117 21.36 6.10 -3.92
C MET A 117 20.69 6.22 -2.55
N THR A 118 20.85 7.37 -1.90
CA THR A 118 20.09 7.71 -0.71
C THR A 118 18.64 8.07 -1.05
N ALA A 119 17.73 7.97 -0.09
CA ALA A 119 16.33 8.39 -0.31
C ALA A 119 16.22 9.87 -0.72
N GLU A 120 17.10 10.74 -0.24
CA GLU A 120 17.16 12.16 -0.60
C GLU A 120 17.54 12.33 -2.09
N GLU A 121 18.59 11.65 -2.58
CA GLU A 121 18.99 11.66 -3.98
C GLU A 121 17.90 11.10 -4.90
N ILE A 122 17.19 10.06 -4.46
CA ILE A 122 16.07 9.44 -5.19
C ILE A 122 14.92 10.45 -5.36
N ALA A 123 14.64 11.24 -4.33
CA ALA A 123 13.55 12.22 -4.34
C ALA A 123 13.80 13.43 -5.26
N GLU A 124 15.02 13.61 -5.79
CA GLU A 124 15.32 14.67 -6.76
C GLU A 124 14.76 14.39 -8.17
N PHE A 125 14.36 13.17 -8.46
CA PHE A 125 13.84 12.75 -9.76
C PHE A 125 12.34 13.02 -9.88
N ASP A 126 11.91 13.52 -11.05
CA ASP A 126 10.48 13.61 -11.36
C ASP A 126 10.02 12.30 -12.02
N CYS A 127 9.22 11.53 -11.30
CA CYS A 127 8.66 10.24 -11.76
C CYS A 127 7.14 10.31 -12.01
N GLY A 128 6.65 11.42 -12.57
CA GLY A 128 5.21 11.55 -12.83
C GLY A 128 4.83 12.48 -13.98
N SER A 129 5.77 13.29 -14.50
CA SER A 129 5.50 14.19 -15.62
C SER A 129 5.52 13.50 -17.00
N VAL A 130 6.06 12.27 -17.10
CA VAL A 130 6.13 11.53 -18.36
C VAL A 130 4.76 10.92 -18.68
N ALA A 131 4.23 11.21 -19.88
CA ALA A 131 2.97 10.64 -20.34
C ALA A 131 3.14 9.19 -20.76
N LEU A 132 2.25 8.31 -20.29
CA LEU A 132 2.25 6.89 -20.62
C LEU A 132 1.13 6.58 -21.63
N PRO A 133 1.46 6.13 -22.87
CA PRO A 133 0.45 5.81 -23.89
C PRO A 133 -0.56 4.73 -23.46
N ASP A 134 -0.11 3.78 -22.60
CA ASP A 134 -0.95 2.68 -22.10
C ASP A 134 -1.98 3.15 -21.05
N PHE A 135 -1.84 4.38 -20.53
CA PHE A 135 -2.73 4.98 -19.54
C PHE A 135 -3.29 6.32 -20.04
N PRO A 136 -4.16 6.32 -21.06
CA PRO A 136 -4.65 7.56 -21.69
C PRO A 136 -5.47 8.46 -20.75
N ASP A 137 -6.05 7.90 -19.69
CA ASP A 137 -6.81 8.64 -18.67
C ASP A 137 -5.93 9.19 -17.54
N GLN A 138 -4.63 8.85 -17.52
CA GLN A 138 -3.72 9.27 -16.46
C GLN A 138 -3.40 10.75 -16.55
N GLN A 139 -3.61 11.46 -15.44
CA GLN A 139 -3.20 12.86 -15.26
C GLN A 139 -1.75 12.90 -14.80
N ASN A 140 -0.85 13.27 -15.70
CA ASN A 140 0.56 13.43 -15.38
C ASN A 140 0.78 14.65 -14.50
N LEU A 141 1.59 14.50 -13.46
CA LEU A 141 1.96 15.58 -12.54
C LEU A 141 3.34 15.29 -11.94
N PRO A 142 4.15 16.32 -11.67
CA PRO A 142 5.44 16.13 -11.04
C PRO A 142 5.29 15.41 -9.70
N THR A 143 6.04 14.31 -9.52
CA THR A 143 6.10 13.56 -8.28
C THR A 143 7.41 12.78 -8.20
N TYR A 144 7.73 12.26 -7.03
CA TYR A 144 8.94 11.49 -6.78
C TYR A 144 8.58 10.10 -6.21
N LYS A 145 9.57 9.22 -6.11
CA LYS A 145 9.45 7.92 -5.45
C LYS A 145 9.52 8.11 -3.93
N PRO A 146 8.39 7.98 -3.18
CA PRO A 146 8.37 8.22 -1.75
C PRO A 146 8.99 7.05 -0.97
N THR A 147 9.28 7.28 0.31
CA THR A 147 9.56 6.21 1.27
C THR A 147 8.24 5.60 1.79
N LEU A 148 8.31 4.37 2.32
CA LEU A 148 7.17 3.72 2.96
C LEU A 148 6.64 4.56 4.13
N ASP A 149 7.54 5.17 4.92
CA ASP A 149 7.16 6.05 6.04
C ASP A 149 6.27 7.20 5.58
N GLN A 150 6.67 7.88 4.50
CA GLN A 150 5.89 8.99 3.94
C GLN A 150 4.52 8.55 3.43
N VAL A 151 4.45 7.39 2.77
CA VAL A 151 3.18 6.86 2.26
C VAL A 151 2.25 6.51 3.41
N VAL A 152 2.73 5.81 4.44
CA VAL A 152 1.92 5.43 5.60
C VAL A 152 1.45 6.68 6.36
N GLU A 153 2.36 7.62 6.66
CA GLU A 153 2.01 8.87 7.34
C GLU A 153 0.87 9.61 6.61
N LEU A 154 0.95 9.70 5.27
CA LEU A 154 -0.10 10.34 4.49
C LEU A 154 -1.39 9.53 4.46
N ALA A 155 -1.31 8.22 4.20
CA ALA A 155 -2.47 7.35 4.04
C ALA A 155 -3.34 7.30 5.31
N GLU A 156 -2.71 7.29 6.50
CA GLU A 156 -3.41 7.31 7.79
C GLU A 156 -4.21 8.63 8.02
N THR A 157 -3.93 9.68 7.25
CA THR A 157 -4.73 10.92 7.30
C THR A 157 -5.95 10.92 6.39
N VAL A 158 -6.06 9.95 5.47
CA VAL A 158 -7.14 9.89 4.47
C VAL A 158 -8.24 8.96 4.98
N PRO A 159 -9.44 9.47 5.30
CA PRO A 159 -10.53 8.60 5.73
C PRO A 159 -11.01 7.74 4.56
N LEU A 160 -11.21 6.45 4.80
CA LEU A 160 -11.87 5.56 3.85
C LEU A 160 -13.37 5.86 3.77
N LEU A 161 -13.98 5.54 2.62
CA LEU A 161 -15.40 5.81 2.35
C LEU A 161 -16.35 5.07 3.29
N ASP A 162 -15.92 3.94 3.85
CA ASP A 162 -16.68 3.10 4.79
C ASP A 162 -16.27 3.29 6.25
N GLY A 163 -15.31 4.18 6.54
CA GLY A 163 -14.80 4.44 7.88
C GLY A 163 -13.84 3.37 8.42
N ALA A 164 -13.45 2.38 7.62
CA ALA A 164 -12.44 1.40 7.97
C ALA A 164 -11.02 2.04 8.00
N GLN A 165 -10.05 1.29 8.53
CA GLN A 165 -8.65 1.68 8.44
C GLN A 165 -8.05 1.19 7.12
N VAL A 166 -7.12 1.96 6.55
CA VAL A 166 -6.37 1.57 5.34
C VAL A 166 -5.53 0.33 5.61
N ARG A 167 -5.50 -0.58 4.65
CA ARG A 167 -4.64 -1.77 4.65
C ARG A 167 -3.61 -1.65 3.53
N TYR A 168 -2.54 -2.41 3.66
CA TYR A 168 -1.37 -2.32 2.78
C TYR A 168 -1.01 -3.69 2.22
N ASN A 169 -0.78 -3.76 0.92
CA ASN A 169 -0.21 -4.93 0.25
C ASN A 169 1.16 -4.53 -0.30
N LEU A 170 2.22 -5.03 0.33
CA LEU A 170 3.59 -4.57 0.15
C LEU A 170 4.39 -5.63 -0.63
N GLU A 171 4.77 -5.33 -1.88
CA GLU A 171 5.57 -6.25 -2.68
C GLU A 171 7.06 -6.11 -2.39
N ILE A 172 7.70 -7.19 -1.96
CA ILE A 172 9.16 -7.31 -1.92
C ILE A 172 9.66 -7.60 -3.33
N LYS A 173 10.28 -6.59 -3.97
CA LYS A 173 10.87 -6.68 -5.33
C LYS A 173 12.23 -7.35 -5.28
N HIS A 174 12.23 -8.66 -5.09
CA HIS A 174 13.41 -9.48 -4.97
C HIS A 174 13.48 -10.54 -6.07
N SER A 175 14.68 -10.77 -6.60
CA SER A 175 15.04 -11.99 -7.33
C SER A 175 16.55 -12.24 -7.21
N ALA A 176 16.97 -13.49 -7.36
CA ALA A 176 18.39 -13.86 -7.28
C ALA A 176 19.24 -13.14 -8.35
N GLU A 177 18.64 -12.76 -9.49
CA GLU A 177 19.33 -12.01 -10.56
C GLU A 177 19.57 -10.54 -10.18
N LEU A 178 18.82 -10.00 -9.24
CA LEU A 178 18.98 -8.64 -8.75
C LEU A 178 20.00 -8.53 -7.61
N GLU A 179 20.29 -9.64 -6.92
CA GLU A 179 21.26 -9.69 -5.81
C GLU A 179 22.72 -9.70 -6.31
N PRO A 180 23.63 -9.03 -5.60
CA PRO A 180 23.43 -8.00 -4.58
C PRO A 180 23.41 -6.61 -5.20
N GLU A 181 23.39 -6.49 -6.52
CA GLU A 181 23.60 -5.23 -7.24
C GLU A 181 22.41 -4.26 -7.03
N PHE A 182 21.18 -4.78 -7.11
CA PHE A 182 19.97 -3.97 -7.12
C PHE A 182 19.09 -4.15 -5.88
N CYS A 183 19.32 -5.19 -5.09
CA CYS A 183 18.61 -5.42 -3.84
C CYS A 183 19.47 -6.26 -2.88
N PRO A 184 19.20 -6.20 -1.55
CA PRO A 184 19.82 -7.12 -0.60
C PRO A 184 19.30 -8.55 -0.79
N ASP A 185 19.96 -9.52 -0.14
CA ASP A 185 19.44 -10.89 -0.08
C ASP A 185 18.03 -10.94 0.54
N ALA A 186 17.29 -12.02 0.23
CA ALA A 186 15.91 -12.21 0.62
C ALA A 186 15.68 -12.05 2.13
N THR A 187 16.57 -12.59 2.97
CA THR A 187 16.43 -12.55 4.42
C THR A 187 16.65 -11.14 4.96
N THR A 188 17.65 -10.44 4.46
CA THR A 188 17.91 -9.04 4.80
C THR A 188 16.76 -8.15 4.39
N PHE A 189 16.22 -8.33 3.18
CA PHE A 189 15.09 -7.54 2.70
C PHE A 189 13.83 -7.78 3.54
N ALA A 190 13.46 -9.05 3.77
CA ALA A 190 12.32 -9.42 4.60
C ALA A 190 12.43 -8.82 6.01
N LYS A 191 13.62 -8.90 6.62
CA LYS A 191 13.86 -8.33 7.95
C LYS A 191 13.67 -6.81 7.97
N LEU A 192 14.23 -6.08 7.02
CA LEU A 192 14.07 -4.62 6.92
C LEU A 192 12.60 -4.22 6.81
N VAL A 193 11.82 -4.94 5.99
CA VAL A 193 10.39 -4.68 5.82
C VAL A 193 9.61 -4.96 7.11
N LEU A 194 9.81 -6.13 7.74
CA LEU A 194 9.09 -6.50 8.95
C LEU A 194 9.43 -5.59 10.14
N ASP A 195 10.70 -5.21 10.30
CA ASP A 195 11.12 -4.24 11.32
C ASP A 195 10.44 -2.87 11.09
N LYS A 196 10.36 -2.41 9.84
CA LYS A 196 9.72 -1.15 9.47
C LYS A 196 8.21 -1.18 9.72
N VAL A 197 7.53 -2.22 9.26
CA VAL A 197 6.08 -2.43 9.45
C VAL A 197 5.72 -2.46 10.93
N SER A 198 6.53 -3.13 11.74
CA SER A 198 6.38 -3.14 13.21
C SER A 198 6.60 -1.75 13.83
N ALA A 199 7.64 -1.02 13.38
CA ALA A 199 7.94 0.32 13.89
C ALA A 199 6.84 1.34 13.55
N LEU A 200 6.19 1.20 12.38
CA LEU A 200 5.06 2.02 11.95
C LEU A 200 3.73 1.64 12.65
N GLY A 201 3.68 0.51 13.37
CA GLY A 201 2.47 0.06 14.08
C GLY A 201 1.33 -0.39 13.16
N ILE A 202 1.65 -0.89 11.96
CA ILE A 202 0.67 -1.31 10.94
C ILE A 202 0.67 -2.82 10.66
N ALA A 203 1.40 -3.61 11.43
CA ALA A 203 1.65 -5.02 11.14
C ALA A 203 0.37 -5.86 10.97
N ASP A 204 -0.68 -5.55 11.71
CA ASP A 204 -2.00 -6.20 11.65
C ASP A 204 -2.84 -5.83 10.41
N ARG A 205 -2.37 -4.85 9.63
CA ARG A 205 -3.04 -4.34 8.43
C ARG A 205 -2.19 -4.50 7.16
N VAL A 206 -1.09 -5.24 7.26
CA VAL A 206 -0.15 -5.49 6.15
C VAL A 206 -0.28 -6.91 5.64
N CYS A 207 -0.22 -7.04 4.32
CA CYS A 207 0.09 -8.27 3.61
C CYS A 207 1.44 -8.10 2.89
N ILE A 208 2.33 -9.07 2.98
CA ILE A 208 3.57 -9.09 2.21
C ILE A 208 3.36 -9.98 0.98
N GLN A 209 3.54 -9.41 -0.21
CA GLN A 209 3.50 -10.17 -1.46
C GLN A 209 4.86 -10.25 -2.14
N SER A 210 5.09 -11.28 -2.93
CA SER A 210 6.28 -11.40 -3.78
C SER A 210 6.12 -12.46 -4.87
N PHE A 211 6.83 -12.29 -5.98
CA PHE A 211 7.12 -13.35 -6.95
C PHE A 211 8.30 -14.25 -6.52
N SER A 212 9.04 -13.84 -5.49
CA SER A 212 10.18 -14.58 -4.97
C SER A 212 9.75 -15.52 -3.84
N ALA A 213 9.81 -16.82 -4.09
CA ALA A 213 9.62 -17.80 -3.03
C ALA A 213 10.61 -17.59 -1.87
N ALA A 214 11.87 -17.26 -2.17
CA ALA A 214 12.88 -17.00 -1.15
C ALA A 214 12.51 -15.82 -0.23
N ALA A 215 11.90 -14.75 -0.77
CA ALA A 215 11.44 -13.62 0.01
C ALA A 215 10.30 -13.99 0.94
N LEU A 216 9.28 -14.73 0.46
CA LEU A 216 8.16 -15.16 1.29
C LEU A 216 8.56 -16.21 2.33
N GLU A 217 9.48 -17.13 1.98
CA GLU A 217 10.07 -18.06 2.95
C GLU A 217 10.81 -17.32 4.07
N ALA A 218 11.55 -16.27 3.74
CA ALA A 218 12.24 -15.43 4.72
C ALA A 218 11.25 -14.70 5.63
N VAL A 219 10.17 -14.12 5.05
CA VAL A 219 9.09 -13.49 5.83
C VAL A 219 8.47 -14.50 6.79
N HIS A 220 8.07 -15.67 6.30
CA HIS A 220 7.43 -16.72 7.11
C HIS A 220 8.36 -17.27 8.22
N GLN A 221 9.65 -17.36 7.95
CA GLN A 221 10.63 -17.78 8.96
C GLN A 221 10.83 -16.74 10.07
N ILE A 222 10.77 -15.45 9.75
CA ILE A 222 10.94 -14.36 10.72
C ILE A 222 9.65 -14.13 11.52
N ASP A 223 8.50 -14.05 10.82
CA ASP A 223 7.19 -13.89 11.43
C ASP A 223 6.16 -14.83 10.77
N PRO A 224 5.92 -16.01 11.35
CA PRO A 224 4.93 -16.96 10.81
C PRO A 224 3.47 -16.47 10.82
N ASN A 225 3.17 -15.36 11.52
CA ASN A 225 1.83 -14.80 11.59
C ASN A 225 1.62 -13.64 10.61
N MET A 226 2.68 -13.18 9.92
CA MET A 226 2.54 -12.15 8.89
C MET A 226 1.73 -12.70 7.72
N THR A 227 0.68 -11.98 7.34
CA THR A 227 -0.13 -12.33 6.15
C THR A 227 0.74 -12.30 4.90
N THR A 228 0.70 -13.38 4.13
CA THR A 228 1.51 -13.55 2.91
C THR A 228 0.66 -13.73 1.67
N SER A 229 1.13 -13.20 0.54
CA SER A 229 0.49 -13.33 -0.77
C SER A 229 1.49 -13.81 -1.81
N TRP A 230 1.20 -14.97 -2.41
CA TRP A 230 2.02 -15.56 -3.47
C TRP A 230 1.63 -15.03 -4.84
N LEU A 231 2.49 -14.21 -5.44
CA LEU A 231 2.31 -13.67 -6.80
C LEU A 231 2.66 -14.72 -7.85
N VAL A 232 1.74 -14.96 -8.79
CA VAL A 232 1.92 -15.93 -9.88
C VAL A 232 1.72 -15.25 -11.23
N GLY A 233 2.81 -15.19 -12.03
CA GLY A 233 2.84 -14.59 -13.37
C GLY A 233 3.14 -15.59 -14.49
N THR A 234 3.26 -16.89 -14.20
CA THR A 234 3.61 -17.92 -15.17
C THR A 234 2.59 -19.04 -15.21
N GLU A 235 2.45 -19.70 -16.36
CA GLU A 235 1.59 -20.86 -16.55
C GLU A 235 1.98 -22.01 -15.60
N GLY A 236 1.01 -22.84 -15.28
CA GLY A 236 1.14 -24.01 -14.41
C GLY A 236 -0.17 -24.30 -13.69
N THR A 237 -0.27 -25.46 -13.06
CA THR A 237 -1.42 -25.74 -12.17
C THR A 237 -1.28 -25.00 -10.85
N VAL A 238 -2.39 -24.71 -10.20
CA VAL A 238 -2.40 -24.12 -8.84
C VAL A 238 -1.44 -24.89 -7.92
N GLN A 239 -1.55 -26.23 -7.89
CA GLN A 239 -0.68 -27.04 -7.05
C GLN A 239 0.80 -26.89 -7.36
N SER A 240 1.19 -26.85 -8.64
CA SER A 240 2.60 -26.69 -9.04
C SER A 240 3.16 -25.32 -8.68
N GLN A 241 2.31 -24.31 -8.52
CA GLN A 241 2.71 -23.00 -8.04
C GLN A 241 2.82 -22.98 -6.52
N LEU A 242 1.88 -23.58 -5.80
CA LEU A 242 1.94 -23.69 -4.34
C LEU A 242 3.13 -24.55 -3.86
N ASP A 243 3.49 -25.61 -4.59
CA ASP A 243 4.63 -26.48 -4.28
C ASP A 243 6.00 -25.76 -4.32
N LYS A 244 6.05 -24.50 -4.77
CA LYS A 244 7.26 -23.68 -4.73
C LYS A 244 7.55 -23.09 -3.33
N LEU A 245 6.55 -23.12 -2.44
CA LEU A 245 6.66 -22.68 -1.06
C LEU A 245 6.65 -23.89 -0.13
N THR A 246 7.34 -23.79 1.01
CA THR A 246 7.33 -24.85 2.05
C THR A 246 6.18 -24.67 3.04
N PHE A 247 5.40 -23.60 2.91
CA PHE A 247 4.23 -23.27 3.71
C PHE A 247 3.04 -22.90 2.81
N THR A 248 1.85 -22.83 3.36
CA THR A 248 0.64 -22.40 2.64
C THR A 248 0.49 -20.87 2.77
N PRO A 249 0.50 -20.09 1.68
CA PRO A 249 0.28 -18.65 1.76
C PRO A 249 -1.20 -18.34 2.07
N ASP A 250 -1.46 -17.21 2.73
CA ASP A 250 -2.83 -16.76 3.03
C ASP A 250 -3.58 -16.34 1.77
N ILE A 251 -2.85 -15.82 0.78
CA ILE A 251 -3.39 -15.31 -0.48
C ILE A 251 -2.62 -15.90 -1.66
N TYR A 252 -3.37 -16.39 -2.64
CA TYR A 252 -2.88 -16.72 -3.97
C TYR A 252 -3.25 -15.57 -4.92
N SER A 253 -2.25 -14.90 -5.50
CA SER A 253 -2.41 -13.70 -6.30
C SER A 253 -1.87 -13.90 -7.72
N PRO A 254 -2.69 -14.48 -8.63
CA PRO A 254 -2.26 -14.79 -9.99
C PRO A 254 -2.52 -13.62 -10.95
N GLN A 255 -1.78 -13.60 -12.04
CA GLN A 255 -2.22 -12.88 -13.24
C GLN A 255 -3.60 -13.43 -13.64
N TRP A 256 -4.59 -12.55 -13.77
CA TRP A 256 -6.00 -12.91 -13.80
C TRP A 256 -6.41 -13.90 -14.94
N LYS A 257 -5.64 -13.95 -16.04
CA LYS A 257 -5.90 -14.91 -17.16
C LYS A 257 -5.39 -16.31 -16.88
N LEU A 258 -4.67 -16.52 -15.78
CA LEU A 258 -4.07 -17.80 -15.41
C LEU A 258 -4.96 -18.66 -14.51
N ILE A 259 -6.18 -18.18 -14.17
CA ILE A 259 -7.10 -18.90 -13.30
C ILE A 259 -8.51 -18.98 -13.89
N ASP A 260 -9.26 -19.96 -13.46
CA ASP A 260 -10.68 -20.11 -13.73
C ASP A 260 -11.50 -20.27 -12.42
N ALA A 261 -12.83 -20.36 -12.54
CA ALA A 261 -13.71 -20.50 -11.38
C ALA A 261 -13.47 -21.80 -10.58
N LYS A 262 -12.88 -22.84 -11.18
CA LYS A 262 -12.55 -24.08 -10.46
C LYS A 262 -11.32 -23.90 -9.60
N ASP A 263 -10.32 -23.18 -10.12
CA ASP A 263 -9.12 -22.83 -9.37
C ASP A 263 -9.48 -21.98 -8.15
N VAL A 264 -10.37 -20.97 -8.34
CA VAL A 264 -10.87 -20.13 -7.25
C VAL A 264 -11.55 -20.99 -6.17
N ALA A 265 -12.49 -21.85 -6.56
CA ALA A 265 -13.18 -22.74 -5.62
C ALA A 265 -12.24 -23.73 -4.92
N GLN A 266 -11.22 -24.24 -5.64
CA GLN A 266 -10.22 -25.15 -5.08
C GLN A 266 -9.38 -24.44 -4.00
N LEU A 267 -8.91 -23.24 -4.26
CA LEU A 267 -8.08 -22.45 -3.34
C LEU A 267 -8.88 -22.05 -2.10
N GLN A 268 -10.08 -21.52 -2.29
CA GLN A 268 -10.97 -21.14 -1.19
C GLN A 268 -11.38 -22.34 -0.32
N GLY A 269 -11.51 -23.54 -0.93
CA GLY A 269 -11.72 -24.79 -0.19
C GLY A 269 -10.53 -25.23 0.66
N GLN A 270 -9.39 -24.58 0.54
CA GLN A 270 -8.17 -24.76 1.33
C GLN A 270 -7.87 -23.54 2.24
N ASP A 271 -8.86 -22.67 2.46
CA ASP A 271 -8.75 -21.42 3.21
C ASP A 271 -7.73 -20.42 2.63
N ILE A 272 -7.41 -20.52 1.32
CA ILE A 272 -6.55 -19.59 0.60
C ILE A 272 -7.42 -18.56 -0.12
N ARG A 273 -7.24 -17.28 0.17
CA ARG A 273 -7.91 -16.19 -0.54
C ARG A 273 -7.33 -16.05 -1.95
N VAL A 274 -8.16 -15.65 -2.90
CA VAL A 274 -7.75 -15.42 -4.29
C VAL A 274 -7.92 -13.96 -4.65
N ILE A 275 -6.80 -13.28 -4.97
CA ILE A 275 -6.76 -11.86 -5.30
C ILE A 275 -5.91 -11.65 -6.56
N PRO A 276 -6.52 -11.78 -7.76
CA PRO A 276 -5.81 -11.66 -9.02
C PRO A 276 -5.42 -10.23 -9.39
N TRP A 277 -4.43 -10.12 -10.28
CA TRP A 277 -3.89 -8.87 -10.85
C TRP A 277 -3.70 -8.99 -12.37
N THR A 278 -3.64 -7.95 -13.19
CA THR A 278 -4.20 -6.63 -12.99
C THR A 278 -5.35 -6.50 -13.98
N ALA A 279 -6.58 -6.37 -13.50
CA ALA A 279 -7.76 -6.23 -14.34
C ALA A 279 -8.25 -4.76 -14.33
N ASN A 280 -8.40 -4.16 -15.52
CA ASN A 280 -8.60 -2.73 -15.68
C ASN A 280 -9.82 -2.34 -16.53
N THR A 281 -10.44 -3.30 -17.24
CA THR A 281 -11.66 -3.06 -17.99
C THR A 281 -12.88 -3.52 -17.19
N LYS A 282 -14.04 -2.93 -17.47
CA LYS A 282 -15.29 -3.35 -16.80
C LYS A 282 -15.61 -4.80 -17.06
N GLU A 283 -15.32 -5.28 -18.27
CA GLU A 283 -15.54 -6.66 -18.69
C GLU A 283 -14.69 -7.64 -17.89
N ASP A 284 -13.40 -7.34 -17.75
CA ASP A 284 -12.46 -8.18 -16.97
C ASP A 284 -12.80 -8.18 -15.48
N LEU A 285 -13.11 -6.99 -14.91
CA LEU A 285 -13.52 -6.84 -13.53
C LEU A 285 -14.80 -7.63 -13.23
N PHE A 286 -15.80 -7.53 -14.11
CA PHE A 286 -17.04 -8.26 -13.97
C PHE A 286 -16.80 -9.78 -14.03
N ALA A 287 -15.99 -10.26 -14.96
CA ALA A 287 -15.65 -11.68 -15.07
C ALA A 287 -15.03 -12.23 -13.78
N LEU A 288 -14.13 -11.48 -13.13
CA LEU A 288 -13.51 -11.87 -11.87
C LEU A 288 -14.50 -11.85 -10.69
N ILE A 289 -15.41 -10.88 -10.65
CA ILE A 289 -16.50 -10.85 -9.66
C ILE A 289 -17.37 -12.10 -9.80
N GLU A 290 -17.77 -12.45 -11.02
CA GLU A 290 -18.58 -13.66 -11.30
C GLU A 290 -17.82 -14.96 -10.98
N MET A 291 -16.47 -14.97 -11.05
CA MET A 291 -15.67 -16.11 -10.59
C MET A 291 -15.66 -16.28 -9.07
N GLY A 292 -16.10 -15.27 -8.31
CA GLY A 292 -16.16 -15.30 -6.86
C GLY A 292 -14.81 -15.10 -6.18
N VAL A 293 -13.89 -14.31 -6.78
CA VAL A 293 -12.60 -13.96 -6.16
C VAL A 293 -12.79 -13.12 -4.89
N ASN A 294 -11.84 -13.16 -3.97
CA ASN A 294 -11.92 -12.45 -2.68
C ASN A 294 -11.57 -10.96 -2.79
N GLY A 295 -10.84 -10.57 -3.83
CA GLY A 295 -10.45 -9.19 -4.11
C GLY A 295 -9.83 -9.08 -5.50
N ILE A 296 -9.53 -7.86 -5.92
CA ILE A 296 -8.89 -7.60 -7.23
C ILE A 296 -7.86 -6.49 -7.05
N ILE A 297 -6.64 -6.71 -7.57
CA ILE A 297 -5.63 -5.67 -7.74
C ILE A 297 -5.87 -5.02 -9.11
N THR A 298 -6.12 -3.69 -9.11
CA THR A 298 -6.50 -2.93 -10.30
C THR A 298 -5.85 -1.54 -10.37
N ASP A 299 -5.53 -1.09 -11.58
CA ASP A 299 -5.13 0.30 -11.85
C ASP A 299 -6.32 1.27 -11.80
N ARG A 300 -7.56 0.75 -11.73
CA ARG A 300 -8.82 1.48 -11.84
C ARG A 300 -9.75 1.19 -10.65
N PRO A 301 -9.34 1.56 -9.41
CA PRO A 301 -10.19 1.37 -8.24
C PRO A 301 -11.55 2.08 -8.38
N ASP A 302 -11.59 3.22 -9.10
CA ASP A 302 -12.81 3.96 -9.42
C ASP A 302 -13.86 3.17 -10.20
N LEU A 303 -13.43 2.28 -11.09
CA LEU A 303 -14.35 1.40 -11.85
C LEU A 303 -14.85 0.26 -10.96
N LEU A 304 -13.95 -0.39 -10.24
CA LEU A 304 -14.28 -1.53 -9.40
C LEU A 304 -15.20 -1.14 -8.24
N TYR A 305 -14.98 0.02 -7.61
CA TYR A 305 -15.84 0.53 -6.54
C TYR A 305 -17.30 0.74 -6.99
N LYS A 306 -17.52 1.18 -8.24
CA LYS A 306 -18.87 1.35 -8.79
C LYS A 306 -19.58 0.03 -9.13
N MET A 307 -18.82 -1.08 -9.15
CA MET A 307 -19.34 -2.42 -9.47
C MET A 307 -19.55 -3.29 -8.22
N ARG A 308 -18.90 -2.92 -7.10
CA ARG A 308 -19.02 -3.55 -5.80
C ARG A 308 -20.26 -3.02 -5.02
#